data_07c2215b14efd037d5a5c231f1e5853b
#
_entry.id   07c2215b14efd037d5a5c231f1e5853b
#
_cell.length_a   1.000
_cell.length_b   1.000
_cell.length_c   1.000
_cell.angle_alpha   90.00
_cell.angle_beta   90.00
_cell.angle_gamma   90.00
#
_symmetry.space_group_name_H-M   'P 1'
#
loop_
_entity.id
_entity.type
_entity.pdbx_description
1 polymer ?
#
loop_
_entity_poly.entity_id
_entity_poly.type
_entity_poly.pdbx_seq_one_letter_code
_entity_poly.pdbx_strand_id
1 'polypeptide(L)'
;QNEEKAVKNIMQVVQKLRVATPEGFDALKKELEDTLAKELPLAGSSSSRMKEEADKGLSAAQKCIEMINARRKLVEDKRREMEAKQKALEDRAKSLMEELLGLVASAEEQSRRLAD
;
A
#
# COMPACT_ATOMS: atom_id res chain seq x y z
N GLN A 1 26.12 -27.28 -19.84
CA GLN A 1 24.83 -27.79 -19.32
C GLN A 1 24.52 -27.26 -17.92
N ASN A 2 25.48 -27.30 -17.00
CA ASN A 2 25.30 -26.76 -15.65
C ASN A 2 25.16 -25.25 -15.67
N GLU A 3 25.88 -24.56 -16.57
CA GLU A 3 25.77 -23.09 -16.74
C GLU A 3 24.38 -22.70 -17.22
N GLU A 4 23.82 -23.38 -18.18
CA GLU A 4 22.48 -23.14 -18.71
C GLU A 4 21.41 -23.32 -17.63
N LYS A 5 21.54 -24.37 -16.83
CA LYS A 5 20.64 -24.64 -15.71
C LYS A 5 20.70 -23.54 -14.67
N ALA A 6 21.91 -23.09 -14.31
CA ALA A 6 22.13 -22.03 -13.35
C ALA A 6 21.51 -20.72 -13.84
N VAL A 7 21.76 -20.36 -15.11
CA VAL A 7 21.18 -19.16 -15.74
C VAL A 7 19.66 -19.23 -15.72
N LYS A 8 19.09 -20.37 -16.08
CA LYS A 8 17.65 -20.57 -16.10
C LYS A 8 17.04 -20.40 -14.70
N ASN A 9 17.66 -20.98 -13.68
CA ASN A 9 17.20 -20.89 -12.30
C ASN A 9 17.22 -19.45 -11.79
N ILE A 10 18.30 -18.71 -12.08
CA ILE A 10 18.42 -17.29 -11.69
C ILE A 10 17.36 -16.45 -12.41
N MET A 11 17.20 -16.64 -13.72
CA MET A 11 16.24 -15.87 -14.51
C MET A 11 14.80 -16.14 -14.11
N GLN A 12 14.48 -17.34 -13.67
CA GLN A 12 13.15 -17.67 -13.15
C GLN A 12 12.79 -16.81 -11.93
N VAL A 13 13.74 -16.65 -11.01
CA VAL A 13 13.54 -15.82 -9.81
C VAL A 13 13.45 -14.34 -10.19
N VAL A 14 14.29 -13.88 -11.12
CA VAL A 14 14.25 -12.51 -11.63
C VAL A 14 12.87 -12.19 -12.24
N GLN A 15 12.31 -13.12 -13.00
CA GLN A 15 10.97 -12.94 -13.58
C GLN A 15 9.88 -12.89 -12.51
N LYS A 16 9.99 -13.68 -11.45
CA LYS A 16 9.08 -13.60 -10.31
C LYS A 16 9.10 -12.22 -9.65
N LEU A 17 10.30 -11.62 -9.56
CA LEU A 17 10.44 -10.27 -9.01
C LEU A 17 9.68 -9.21 -9.82
N ARG A 18 9.61 -9.37 -11.14
CA ARG A 18 8.92 -8.42 -12.03
C ARG A 18 7.43 -8.33 -11.74
N VAL A 19 6.84 -9.39 -11.21
CA VAL A 19 5.42 -9.45 -10.86
C VAL A 19 5.18 -9.51 -9.35
N ALA A 20 6.21 -9.17 -8.57
CA ALA A 20 6.13 -9.21 -7.12
C ALA A 20 5.17 -8.16 -6.57
N THR A 21 4.43 -8.55 -5.55
CA THR A 21 3.60 -7.63 -4.76
C THR A 21 4.41 -7.11 -3.57
N PRO A 22 4.02 -5.95 -2.98
CA PRO A 22 4.71 -5.47 -1.78
C PRO A 22 4.75 -6.50 -0.65
N GLU A 23 3.70 -7.31 -0.52
CA GLU A 23 3.57 -8.33 0.52
C GLU A 23 4.55 -9.49 0.31
N GLY A 24 4.83 -9.85 -0.94
CA GLY A 24 5.70 -10.98 -1.29
C GLY A 24 7.13 -10.59 -1.64
N PHE A 25 7.44 -9.31 -1.69
CA PHE A 25 8.74 -8.82 -2.18
C PHE A 25 9.91 -9.32 -1.33
N ASP A 26 9.81 -9.23 -0.01
CA ASP A 26 10.90 -9.63 0.90
C ASP A 26 11.25 -11.11 0.75
N ALA A 27 10.23 -11.96 0.61
CA ALA A 27 10.41 -13.39 0.39
C ALA A 27 11.10 -13.67 -0.95
N LEU A 28 10.71 -12.97 -2.02
CA LEU A 28 11.32 -13.12 -3.35
C LEU A 28 12.74 -12.58 -3.38
N LYS A 29 13.00 -11.48 -2.68
CA LYS A 29 14.34 -10.92 -2.55
C LYS A 29 15.28 -11.92 -1.88
N LYS A 30 14.83 -12.55 -0.82
CA LYS A 30 15.58 -13.59 -0.11
C LYS A 30 15.82 -14.80 -1.01
N GLU A 31 14.77 -15.23 -1.74
CA GLU A 31 14.88 -16.33 -2.70
C GLU A 31 15.93 -16.01 -3.78
N LEU A 32 15.96 -14.78 -4.27
CA LEU A 32 16.97 -14.34 -5.24
C LEU A 32 18.39 -14.39 -4.64
N GLU A 33 18.57 -13.87 -3.43
CA GLU A 33 19.86 -13.91 -2.75
C GLU A 33 20.36 -15.34 -2.55
N ASP A 34 19.48 -16.24 -2.10
CA ASP A 34 19.80 -17.65 -1.90
C ASP A 34 20.12 -18.34 -3.24
N THR A 35 19.35 -18.05 -4.28
CA THR A 35 19.57 -18.60 -5.63
C THR A 35 20.89 -18.12 -6.21
N LEU A 36 21.21 -16.84 -6.06
CA LEU A 36 22.51 -16.30 -6.52
C LEU A 36 23.67 -16.95 -5.79
N ALA A 37 23.56 -17.09 -4.48
CA ALA A 37 24.60 -17.71 -3.67
C ALA A 37 24.87 -19.17 -4.13
N LYS A 38 23.81 -19.89 -4.49
CA LYS A 38 23.89 -21.27 -4.90
C LYS A 38 24.31 -21.44 -6.37
N GLU A 39 23.71 -20.64 -7.26
CA GLU A 39 23.80 -20.85 -8.71
C GLU A 39 24.89 -19.98 -9.38
N LEU A 40 25.25 -18.85 -8.82
CA LEU A 40 26.22 -17.93 -9.43
C LEU A 40 27.58 -18.59 -9.69
N PRO A 41 28.14 -19.39 -8.75
CA PRO A 41 29.38 -20.12 -9.03
C PRO A 41 29.25 -21.12 -10.17
N LEU A 42 28.04 -21.64 -10.42
CA LEU A 42 27.78 -22.60 -11.48
C LEU A 42 27.50 -21.94 -12.83
N ALA A 43 27.25 -20.64 -12.85
CA ALA A 43 26.95 -19.90 -14.07
C ALA A 43 28.20 -19.64 -14.95
N GLY A 44 29.40 -19.84 -14.41
CA GLY A 44 30.65 -19.74 -15.16
C GLY A 44 30.84 -18.38 -15.82
N SER A 45 30.97 -18.36 -17.15
CA SER A 45 31.16 -17.13 -17.92
C SER A 45 29.96 -16.19 -17.89
N SER A 46 28.78 -16.68 -17.53
CA SER A 46 27.54 -15.89 -17.46
C SER A 46 27.32 -15.26 -16.09
N SER A 47 28.17 -15.52 -15.11
CA SER A 47 27.98 -15.07 -13.73
C SER A 47 27.85 -13.55 -13.60
N SER A 48 28.71 -12.78 -14.28
CA SER A 48 28.66 -11.31 -14.26
C SER A 48 27.36 -10.78 -14.86
N ARG A 49 26.91 -11.38 -15.97
CA ARG A 49 25.67 -11.03 -16.64
C ARG A 49 24.47 -11.32 -15.74
N MET A 50 24.49 -12.48 -15.11
CA MET A 50 23.39 -12.89 -14.19
C MET A 50 23.30 -11.99 -13.00
N LYS A 51 24.43 -11.58 -12.45
CA LYS A 51 24.47 -10.61 -11.34
C LYS A 51 23.86 -9.27 -11.76
N GLU A 52 24.21 -8.77 -12.95
CA GLU A 52 23.65 -7.53 -13.50
C GLU A 52 22.13 -7.67 -13.71
N GLU A 53 21.67 -8.76 -14.29
CA GLU A 53 20.25 -9.00 -14.52
C GLU A 53 19.47 -9.08 -13.20
N ALA A 54 20.04 -9.73 -12.20
CA ALA A 54 19.45 -9.80 -10.87
C ALA A 54 19.36 -8.42 -10.22
N ASP A 55 20.43 -7.62 -10.30
CA ASP A 55 20.46 -6.26 -9.75
C ASP A 55 19.45 -5.35 -10.45
N LYS A 56 19.34 -5.45 -11.77
CA LYS A 56 18.34 -4.69 -12.56
C LYS A 56 16.92 -5.09 -12.19
N GLY A 57 16.67 -6.39 -12.08
CA GLY A 57 15.36 -6.92 -11.72
C GLY A 57 14.94 -6.49 -10.32
N LEU A 58 15.88 -6.55 -9.38
CA LEU A 58 15.64 -6.14 -8.00
C LEU A 58 15.36 -4.63 -7.91
N SER A 59 16.16 -3.81 -8.59
CA SER A 59 15.98 -2.36 -8.63
C SER A 59 14.63 -1.97 -9.24
N ALA A 60 14.26 -2.60 -10.37
CA ALA A 60 12.99 -2.35 -11.03
C ALA A 60 11.80 -2.76 -10.12
N ALA A 61 11.93 -3.90 -9.46
CA ALA A 61 10.91 -4.39 -8.53
C ALA A 61 10.74 -3.44 -7.33
N GLN A 62 11.84 -2.96 -6.77
CA GLN A 62 11.81 -1.98 -5.67
C GLN A 62 11.11 -0.70 -6.07
N LYS A 63 11.40 -0.17 -7.25
CA LYS A 63 10.74 1.03 -7.78
C LYS A 63 9.25 0.82 -7.97
N CYS A 64 8.85 -0.32 -8.53
CA CYS A 64 7.44 -0.66 -8.68
C CYS A 64 6.72 -0.73 -7.34
N ILE A 65 7.34 -1.37 -6.35
CA ILE A 65 6.77 -1.52 -5.00
C ILE A 65 6.65 -0.14 -4.31
N GLU A 66 7.66 0.70 -4.45
CA GLU A 66 7.62 2.07 -3.91
C GLU A 66 6.46 2.86 -4.53
N MET A 67 6.24 2.72 -5.84
CA MET A 67 5.11 3.34 -6.54
C MET A 67 3.77 2.81 -6.04
N ILE A 68 3.65 1.50 -5.86
CA ILE A 68 2.43 0.88 -5.33
C ILE A 68 2.14 1.38 -3.92
N ASN A 69 3.16 1.40 -3.06
CA ASN A 69 3.04 1.87 -1.68
C ASN A 69 2.66 3.36 -1.63
N ALA A 70 3.25 4.18 -2.50
CA ALA A 70 2.91 5.60 -2.60
C ALA A 70 1.44 5.80 -3.02
N ARG A 71 0.96 5.00 -4.00
CA ARG A 71 -0.45 5.03 -4.42
C ARG A 71 -1.38 4.59 -3.30
N ARG A 72 -1.03 3.51 -2.60
CA ARG A 72 -1.82 3.00 -1.46
C ARG A 72 -1.92 4.05 -0.36
N LYS A 73 -0.81 4.72 -0.08
CA LYS A 73 -0.78 5.80 0.91
C LYS A 73 -1.67 6.97 0.49
N LEU A 74 -1.58 7.37 -0.77
CA LEU A 74 -2.41 8.46 -1.31
C LEU A 74 -3.90 8.13 -1.23
N VAL A 75 -4.28 6.91 -1.59
CA VAL A 75 -5.67 6.44 -1.50
C VAL A 75 -6.14 6.46 -0.05
N GLU A 76 -5.31 5.97 0.87
CA GLU A 76 -5.64 5.93 2.30
C GLU A 76 -5.77 7.34 2.88
N ASP A 77 -4.87 8.25 2.51
CA ASP A 77 -4.92 9.64 2.96
C ASP A 77 -6.21 10.33 2.48
N LYS A 78 -6.58 10.10 1.21
CA LYS A 78 -7.83 10.62 0.66
C LYS A 78 -9.06 10.04 1.36
N ARG A 79 -9.03 8.75 1.65
CA ARG A 79 -10.12 8.08 2.38
C ARG A 79 -10.29 8.70 3.77
N ARG A 80 -9.19 8.93 4.48
CA ARG A 80 -9.19 9.58 5.80
C ARG A 80 -9.71 11.01 5.73
N GLU A 81 -9.32 11.77 4.72
CA GLU A 81 -9.83 13.11 4.50
C GLU A 81 -11.35 13.12 4.28
N MET A 82 -11.84 12.21 3.45
CA MET A 82 -13.26 12.08 3.19
C MET A 82 -14.03 11.66 4.42
N GLU A 83 -13.51 10.71 5.19
CA GLU A 83 -14.13 10.30 6.47
C GLU A 83 -14.16 11.45 7.46
N ALA A 84 -13.08 12.22 7.57
CA ALA A 84 -13.01 13.38 8.46
C ALA A 84 -14.02 14.45 8.05
N LYS A 85 -14.16 14.73 6.76
CA LYS A 85 -15.15 15.69 6.23
C LYS A 85 -16.56 15.21 6.50
N GLN A 86 -16.85 13.94 6.27
CA GLN A 86 -18.16 13.36 6.52
C GLN A 86 -18.51 13.43 8.00
N LYS A 87 -17.57 13.06 8.86
CA LYS A 87 -17.75 13.15 10.31
C LYS A 87 -18.01 14.60 10.76
N ALA A 88 -17.26 15.55 10.22
CA ALA A 88 -17.47 16.97 10.52
C ALA A 88 -18.87 17.44 10.11
N LEU A 89 -19.36 16.99 8.93
CA LEU A 89 -20.71 17.30 8.47
C LEU A 89 -21.77 16.66 9.36
N GLU A 90 -21.56 15.42 9.77
CA GLU A 90 -22.48 14.72 10.68
C GLU A 90 -22.53 15.40 12.05
N ASP A 91 -21.38 15.76 12.60
CA ASP A 91 -21.28 16.47 13.88
C ASP A 91 -21.96 17.84 13.81
N ARG A 92 -21.77 18.56 12.71
CA ARG A 92 -22.41 19.86 12.47
C ARG A 92 -23.94 19.72 12.36
N ALA A 93 -24.42 18.73 11.62
CA ALA A 93 -25.84 18.44 11.49
C ALA A 93 -26.45 18.10 12.86
N LYS A 94 -25.76 17.29 13.65
CA LYS A 94 -26.17 16.91 15.00
C LYS A 94 -26.24 18.13 15.90
N SER A 95 -25.24 19.00 15.84
CA SER A 95 -25.21 20.27 16.63
C SER A 95 -26.37 21.18 16.27
N LEU A 96 -26.66 21.33 14.96
CA LEU A 96 -27.80 22.13 14.49
C LEU A 96 -29.14 21.55 14.96
N MET A 97 -29.29 20.23 14.96
CA MET A 97 -30.49 19.55 15.46
C MET A 97 -30.67 19.79 16.97
N GLU A 98 -29.61 19.72 17.73
CA GLU A 98 -29.62 19.98 19.16
C GLU A 98 -30.04 21.44 19.44
N GLU A 99 -29.54 22.41 18.69
CA GLU A 99 -29.93 23.81 18.78
C GLU A 99 -31.41 23.99 18.46
N LEU A 100 -31.88 23.36 17.39
CA LEU A 100 -33.28 23.43 16.98
C LEU A 100 -34.20 22.86 18.05
N LEU A 101 -33.86 21.71 18.61
CA LEU A 101 -34.63 21.10 19.70
C LEU A 101 -34.64 21.97 20.93
N GLY A 102 -33.53 22.62 21.25
CA GLY A 102 -33.45 23.57 22.36
C GLY A 102 -34.35 24.78 22.15
N LEU A 103 -34.38 25.32 20.93
CA LEU A 103 -35.26 26.46 20.60
C LEU A 103 -36.74 26.09 20.67
N VAL A 104 -37.09 24.91 20.17
CA VAL A 104 -38.50 24.43 20.23
C VAL A 104 -38.93 24.23 21.68
N ALA A 105 -38.11 23.62 22.52
CA ALA A 105 -38.40 23.43 23.94
C ALA A 105 -38.56 24.78 24.67
N SER A 106 -37.72 25.77 24.36
CA SER A 106 -37.79 27.10 24.92
C SER A 106 -39.09 27.83 24.51
N ALA A 107 -39.47 27.71 23.23
CA ALA A 107 -40.71 28.28 22.73
C ALA A 107 -41.94 27.64 23.37
N GLU A 108 -41.96 26.35 23.57
CA GLU A 108 -43.05 25.63 24.27
C GLU A 108 -43.18 26.09 25.72
N GLU A 109 -42.08 26.28 26.43
CA GLU A 109 -42.08 26.76 27.78
C GLU A 109 -42.62 28.19 27.89
N GLN A 110 -42.22 29.08 26.99
CA GLN A 110 -42.74 30.43 26.92
C GLN A 110 -44.24 30.45 26.63
N SER A 111 -44.71 29.61 25.74
CA SER A 111 -46.15 29.47 25.43
C SER A 111 -46.94 29.02 26.65
N ARG A 112 -46.43 28.10 27.44
CA ARG A 112 -47.06 27.67 28.69
C ARG A 112 -47.17 28.83 29.71
N ARG A 113 -46.10 29.61 29.85
CA ARG A 113 -46.09 30.77 30.76
C ARG A 113 -47.10 31.80 30.34
N LEU A 114 -47.30 32.03 29.06
CA LEU A 114 -48.29 32.97 28.54
C LEU A 114 -49.72 32.48 28.72
N ALA A 115 -49.96 31.18 28.76
CA ALA A 115 -51.26 30.57 28.97
C ALA A 115 -51.70 30.61 30.42
N ASP A 116 -50.75 30.67 31.34
CA ASP A 116 -51.02 30.80 32.77
C ASP A 116 -51.23 32.27 33.15
#